data_c5938729be8364111990238b1c0c1cf0
#
_entry.id   c5938729be8364111990238b1c0c1cf0
#
_cell.length_a   1.000
_cell.length_b   1.000
_cell.length_c   1.000
_cell.angle_alpha   90.00
_cell.angle_beta   90.00
_cell.angle_gamma   90.00
#
_symmetry.space_group_name_H-M   'P 1'
#
loop_
_entity.id
_entity.type
_entity.pdbx_description
1 polymer ?
#
loop_
_entity_poly.entity_id
_entity_poly.type
_entity_poly.pdbx_seq_one_letter_code
_entity_poly.pdbx_strand_id
1 'polypeptide(L)'
;MNIIGLGNAGCQIAKNFENYEQYKVFYIDTENKAYPTFLSVEAQNSHEDYEKKYKKLNLNKCKDETTLILAGSGKISGCVLRLLEQLQKLPVKLIYIKSDETSTTELTKIRDKIVFGILQEYARSNMIEKIYLVSNKNVESIVGDVTIKNYWDEINNVISSTYHMINVFEK
;
A
#
# COMPACT_ATOMS: atom_id res chain seq x y z
N MET A 1 -10.32 8.79 9.42
CA MET A 1 -9.69 7.57 8.89
C MET A 1 -8.36 7.90 8.26
N ASN A 2 -7.33 7.08 8.45
CA ASN A 2 -6.01 7.32 7.87
C ASN A 2 -5.78 6.45 6.63
N ILE A 3 -5.10 7.01 5.64
CA ILE A 3 -4.58 6.30 4.47
C ILE A 3 -3.07 6.42 4.50
N ILE A 4 -2.36 5.32 4.44
CA ILE A 4 -0.89 5.29 4.40
C ILE A 4 -0.47 4.62 3.09
N GLY A 5 0.23 5.35 2.24
CA GLY A 5 0.89 4.80 1.07
C GLY A 5 2.33 4.38 1.39
N LEU A 6 2.70 3.16 1.09
CA LEU A 6 4.06 2.64 1.26
C LEU A 6 4.70 2.38 -0.11
N GLY A 7 5.82 3.03 -0.36
CA GLY A 7 6.54 2.93 -1.63
C GLY A 7 5.88 3.72 -2.77
N ASN A 8 6.49 3.69 -3.94
CA ASN A 8 6.03 4.47 -5.07
C ASN A 8 4.58 4.17 -5.48
N ALA A 9 4.25 2.91 -5.67
CA ALA A 9 2.89 2.51 -6.08
C ALA A 9 1.85 2.86 -5.01
N GLY A 10 2.14 2.55 -3.74
CA GLY A 10 1.24 2.86 -2.63
C GLY A 10 1.02 4.35 -2.44
N CYS A 11 2.08 5.15 -2.54
CA CYS A 11 1.99 6.60 -2.42
C CYS A 11 1.18 7.25 -3.55
N GLN A 12 1.34 6.78 -4.79
CA GLN A 12 0.57 7.31 -5.92
C GLN A 12 -0.93 7.02 -5.80
N ILE A 13 -1.30 5.84 -5.33
CA ILE A 13 -2.70 5.52 -5.06
C ILE A 13 -3.23 6.35 -3.88
N ALA A 14 -2.45 6.44 -2.80
CA ALA A 14 -2.82 7.20 -1.61
C ALA A 14 -3.11 8.67 -1.92
N LYS A 15 -2.38 9.27 -2.84
CA LYS A 15 -2.57 10.67 -3.26
C LYS A 15 -4.00 10.97 -3.72
N ASN A 16 -4.68 10.03 -4.36
CA ASN A 16 -6.05 10.22 -4.82
C ASN A 16 -7.04 10.42 -3.67
N PHE A 17 -6.71 9.95 -2.47
CA PHE A 17 -7.55 10.12 -1.28
C PHE A 17 -7.50 11.53 -0.69
N GLU A 18 -6.55 12.37 -1.11
CA GLU A 18 -6.54 13.80 -0.75
C GLU A 18 -7.77 14.55 -1.25
N ASN A 19 -8.45 14.02 -2.27
CA ASN A 19 -9.68 14.60 -2.80
C ASN A 19 -10.90 14.43 -1.88
N TYR A 20 -10.77 13.64 -0.80
CA TYR A 20 -11.85 13.34 0.12
C TYR A 20 -11.50 13.80 1.53
N GLU A 21 -12.26 14.72 2.09
CA GLU A 21 -11.99 15.35 3.39
C GLU A 21 -11.95 14.38 4.59
N GLN A 22 -12.60 13.22 4.47
CA GLN A 22 -12.65 12.22 5.53
C GLN A 22 -11.33 11.47 5.75
N TYR A 23 -10.38 11.57 4.83
CA TYR A 23 -9.11 10.87 4.94
C TYR A 23 -7.95 11.79 5.30
N LYS A 24 -7.11 11.32 6.22
CA LYS A 24 -5.78 11.89 6.47
C LYS A 24 -4.76 11.00 5.77
N VAL A 25 -4.03 11.55 4.82
CA VAL A 25 -3.12 10.80 3.97
C VAL A 25 -1.68 10.97 4.44
N PHE A 26 -0.97 9.85 4.55
CA PHE A 26 0.44 9.78 4.93
C PHE A 26 1.20 9.02 3.84
N TYR A 27 2.43 9.44 3.59
CA TYR A 27 3.28 8.87 2.54
C TYR A 27 4.59 8.37 3.15
N ILE A 28 4.94 7.13 2.88
CA ILE A 28 6.18 6.50 3.32
C ILE A 28 6.96 6.03 2.10
N ASP A 29 8.10 6.63 1.86
CA ASP A 29 8.99 6.28 0.76
C ASP A 29 10.42 6.72 1.08
N THR A 30 11.36 6.42 0.20
CA THR A 30 12.76 6.85 0.31
C THR A 30 12.96 8.29 -0.14
N GLU A 31 12.15 8.77 -1.10
CA GLU A 31 12.22 10.11 -1.66
C GLU A 31 10.88 10.83 -1.59
N ASN A 32 10.92 12.08 -1.16
CA ASN A 32 9.73 12.93 -1.16
C ASN A 32 9.47 13.53 -2.54
N LYS A 33 8.38 13.13 -3.17
CA LYS A 33 7.90 13.69 -4.45
C LYS A 33 6.86 14.79 -4.24
N ALA A 34 7.16 15.74 -3.35
CA ALA A 34 6.27 16.84 -2.95
C ALA A 34 4.98 16.36 -2.23
N TYR A 35 5.07 15.31 -1.45
CA TYR A 35 3.97 14.84 -0.62
C TYR A 35 3.84 15.68 0.65
N PRO A 36 2.61 16.11 1.04
CA PRO A 36 2.42 17.01 2.18
C PRO A 36 2.72 16.39 3.54
N THR A 37 2.44 15.10 3.74
CA THR A 37 2.69 14.39 5.01
C THR A 37 3.59 13.20 4.74
N PHE A 38 4.87 13.48 4.56
CA PHE A 38 5.87 12.51 4.16
C PHE A 38 6.70 12.01 5.34
N LEU A 39 6.89 10.69 5.40
CA LEU A 39 7.76 10.00 6.34
C LEU A 39 8.84 9.26 5.56
N SER A 40 10.09 9.65 5.77
CA SER A 40 11.23 9.09 5.04
C SER A 40 11.71 7.77 5.63
N VAL A 41 11.98 6.82 4.75
CA VAL A 41 12.69 5.58 5.04
C VAL A 41 14.01 5.60 4.29
N GLU A 42 15.07 5.17 4.96
CA GLU A 42 16.40 5.09 4.34
C GLU A 42 16.41 4.02 3.23
N ALA A 43 16.94 4.37 2.05
CA ALA A 43 17.03 3.45 0.92
C ALA A 43 17.90 2.25 1.23
N GLN A 44 17.43 1.06 0.91
CA GLN A 44 18.13 -0.21 1.13
C GLN A 44 18.27 -1.00 -0.17
N ASN A 45 19.19 -1.94 -0.21
CA ASN A 45 19.49 -2.74 -1.38
C ASN A 45 18.58 -3.97 -1.54
N SER A 46 17.96 -4.44 -0.46
CA SER A 46 17.13 -5.64 -0.46
C SER A 46 15.88 -5.48 0.40
N HIS A 47 14.89 -6.31 0.13
CA HIS A 47 13.68 -6.45 0.94
C HIS A 47 14.01 -6.78 2.41
N GLU A 48 14.96 -7.68 2.64
CA GLU A 48 15.39 -8.06 3.99
C GLU A 48 16.04 -6.91 4.75
N ASP A 49 16.85 -6.10 4.07
CA ASP A 49 17.49 -4.93 4.67
C ASP A 49 16.48 -3.87 5.07
N TYR A 50 15.40 -3.67 4.31
CA TYR A 50 14.32 -2.79 4.71
C TYR A 50 13.65 -3.23 6.00
N GLU A 51 13.49 -4.53 6.21
CA GLU A 51 12.97 -5.06 7.47
C GLU A 51 13.96 -4.90 8.63
N LYS A 52 15.20 -5.36 8.43
CA LYS A 52 16.24 -5.38 9.50
C LYS A 52 16.67 -3.99 9.95
N LYS A 53 16.76 -3.06 9.02
CA LYS A 53 17.22 -1.68 9.27
C LYS A 53 16.10 -0.68 9.47
N TYR A 54 14.87 -1.16 9.59
CA TYR A 54 13.71 -0.32 9.82
C TYR A 54 13.86 0.50 11.10
N LYS A 55 13.70 1.80 10.99
CA LYS A 55 13.63 2.72 12.12
C LYS A 55 12.19 3.15 12.34
N LYS A 56 11.77 3.13 13.59
CA LYS A 56 10.42 3.53 13.98
C LYS A 56 10.06 4.91 13.43
N LEU A 57 8.95 4.98 12.70
CA LEU A 57 8.45 6.21 12.11
C LEU A 57 7.60 7.00 13.10
N ASN A 58 7.53 8.32 12.92
CA ASN A 58 6.65 9.16 13.72
C ASN A 58 5.22 9.10 13.19
N LEU A 59 4.44 8.14 13.68
CA LEU A 59 3.04 7.94 13.36
C LEU A 59 2.09 8.52 14.43
N ASN A 60 2.54 9.46 15.23
CA ASN A 60 1.76 10.02 16.35
C ASN A 60 0.43 10.68 15.91
N LYS A 61 0.33 11.08 14.65
CA LYS A 61 -0.89 11.64 14.07
C LYS A 61 -1.87 10.59 13.56
N CYS A 62 -1.43 9.32 13.41
CA CYS A 62 -2.28 8.20 13.04
C CYS A 62 -2.96 7.65 14.30
N LYS A 63 -4.18 8.05 14.58
CA LYS A 63 -4.91 7.65 15.80
C LYS A 63 -6.20 6.89 15.52
N ASP A 64 -6.62 6.82 14.27
CA ASP A 64 -7.88 6.22 13.86
C ASP A 64 -7.64 4.95 13.05
N GLU A 65 -8.73 4.30 12.65
CA GLU A 65 -8.72 3.23 11.65
C GLU A 65 -7.82 3.60 10.47
N THR A 66 -6.94 2.69 10.08
CA THR A 66 -5.87 2.96 9.12
C THR A 66 -5.91 1.95 7.98
N THR A 67 -5.85 2.44 6.76
CA THR A 67 -5.66 1.62 5.56
C THR A 67 -4.26 1.82 5.03
N LEU A 68 -3.50 0.72 4.93
CA LEU A 68 -2.16 0.70 4.37
C LEU A 68 -2.22 0.19 2.93
N ILE A 69 -1.61 0.92 2.00
CA ILE A 69 -1.57 0.61 0.57
C ILE A 69 -0.14 0.27 0.17
N LEU A 70 0.08 -0.91 -0.38
CA LEU A 70 1.41 -1.34 -0.82
C LEU A 70 1.35 -2.29 -2.01
N ALA A 71 2.44 -2.30 -2.78
CA ALA A 71 2.71 -3.32 -3.79
C ALA A 71 3.76 -4.30 -3.25
N GLY A 72 3.42 -5.58 -3.15
CA GLY A 72 4.27 -6.59 -2.54
C GLY A 72 5.58 -6.89 -3.30
N SER A 73 5.63 -6.58 -4.59
CA SER A 73 6.81 -6.77 -5.43
C SER A 73 7.95 -5.78 -5.18
N GLY A 74 7.67 -4.61 -4.61
CA GLY A 74 8.67 -3.60 -4.30
C GLY A 74 9.56 -3.98 -3.13
N LYS A 75 10.86 -3.63 -3.18
CA LYS A 75 11.80 -3.90 -2.07
C LYS A 75 11.36 -3.26 -0.76
N ILE A 76 10.81 -2.06 -0.83
CA ILE A 76 10.34 -1.31 0.34
C ILE A 76 9.19 -2.01 1.08
N SER A 77 8.50 -2.96 0.45
CA SER A 77 7.49 -3.79 1.12
C SER A 77 8.06 -4.58 2.31
N GLY A 78 9.38 -4.72 2.40
CA GLY A 78 10.05 -5.26 3.58
C GLY A 78 9.79 -4.48 4.88
N CYS A 79 9.41 -3.21 4.78
CA CYS A 79 9.01 -2.40 5.93
C CYS A 79 7.65 -2.78 6.51
N VAL A 80 6.81 -3.50 5.77
CA VAL A 80 5.39 -3.68 6.11
C VAL A 80 5.17 -4.35 7.45
N LEU A 81 5.98 -5.35 7.79
CA LEU A 81 5.83 -6.08 9.06
C LEU A 81 6.10 -5.18 10.26
N ARG A 82 7.18 -4.43 10.21
CA ARG A 82 7.55 -3.48 11.27
C ARG A 82 6.55 -2.33 11.37
N LEU A 83 6.05 -1.88 10.24
CA LEU A 83 5.02 -0.84 10.19
C LEU A 83 3.71 -1.34 10.81
N LEU A 84 3.29 -2.57 10.53
CA LEU A 84 2.12 -3.19 11.14
C LEU A 84 2.28 -3.37 12.65
N GLU A 85 3.46 -3.73 13.12
CA GLU A 85 3.76 -3.77 14.56
C GLU A 85 3.58 -2.40 15.23
N GLN A 86 3.96 -1.31 14.55
CA GLN A 86 3.71 0.05 15.06
C GLN A 86 2.23 0.40 15.11
N LEU A 87 1.44 -0.11 14.17
CA LEU A 87 0.02 0.18 14.03
C LEU A 87 -0.88 -0.81 14.79
N GLN A 88 -0.32 -1.79 15.51
CA GLN A 88 -1.06 -2.90 16.11
C GLN A 88 -2.18 -2.50 17.08
N LYS A 89 -2.16 -1.28 17.59
CA LYS A 89 -3.21 -0.75 18.49
C LYS A 89 -4.39 -0.13 17.75
N LEU A 90 -4.30 -0.02 16.43
CA LEU A 90 -5.31 0.56 15.57
C LEU A 90 -5.98 -0.54 14.72
N PRO A 91 -7.25 -0.37 14.37
CA PRO A 91 -7.85 -1.20 13.32
C PRO A 91 -7.13 -0.95 11.99
N VAL A 92 -6.55 -1.99 11.38
CA VAL A 92 -5.78 -1.88 10.13
C VAL A 92 -6.42 -2.70 9.03
N LYS A 93 -6.62 -2.06 7.89
CA LYS A 93 -6.98 -2.68 6.61
C LYS A 93 -5.81 -2.54 5.63
N LEU A 94 -5.72 -3.46 4.69
CA LEU A 94 -4.68 -3.46 3.66
C LEU A 94 -5.30 -3.41 2.27
N ILE A 95 -4.73 -2.57 1.41
CA ILE A 95 -4.88 -2.68 -0.05
C ILE A 95 -3.56 -3.21 -0.58
N TYR A 96 -3.55 -4.46 -0.99
CA TYR A 96 -2.37 -5.15 -1.48
C TYR A 96 -2.41 -5.27 -3.00
N ILE A 97 -1.45 -4.63 -3.66
CA ILE A 97 -1.31 -4.67 -5.12
C ILE A 97 -0.45 -5.86 -5.49
N LYS A 98 -1.08 -6.85 -6.11
CA LYS A 98 -0.40 -8.06 -6.57
C LYS A 98 0.35 -7.79 -7.88
N SER A 99 1.57 -8.29 -7.98
CA SER A 99 2.35 -8.23 -9.22
C SER A 99 1.71 -9.08 -10.33
N ASP A 100 1.91 -8.67 -11.58
CA ASP A 100 1.53 -9.48 -12.73
C ASP A 100 2.52 -10.65 -12.89
N GLU A 101 2.03 -11.88 -12.76
CA GLU A 101 2.84 -13.09 -12.84
C GLU A 101 3.48 -13.30 -14.23
N THR A 102 2.93 -12.70 -15.27
CA THR A 102 3.41 -12.87 -16.66
C THR A 102 4.53 -11.90 -17.03
N SER A 103 4.65 -10.77 -16.34
CA SER A 103 5.59 -9.69 -16.70
C SER A 103 6.71 -9.46 -15.68
N THR A 104 6.79 -10.27 -14.62
CA THR A 104 7.75 -10.07 -13.54
C THR A 104 8.84 -11.14 -13.51
N THR A 105 9.99 -10.81 -12.88
CA THR A 105 11.08 -11.76 -12.65
C THR A 105 10.69 -12.81 -11.60
N GLU A 106 11.39 -13.98 -11.61
CA GLU A 106 11.19 -15.01 -10.59
C GLU A 106 11.45 -14.51 -9.16
N LEU A 107 12.46 -13.66 -8.98
CA LEU A 107 12.76 -13.07 -7.68
C LEU A 107 11.60 -12.19 -7.17
N THR A 108 11.01 -11.40 -8.04
CA THR A 108 9.85 -10.56 -7.72
C THR A 108 8.63 -11.40 -7.35
N LYS A 109 8.38 -12.50 -8.07
CA LYS A 109 7.30 -13.45 -7.75
C LYS A 109 7.48 -14.09 -6.38
N ILE A 110 8.68 -14.53 -6.06
CA ILE A 110 9.02 -15.14 -4.76
C ILE A 110 8.79 -14.11 -3.64
N ARG A 111 9.28 -12.90 -3.81
CA ARG A 111 9.09 -11.80 -2.84
C ARG A 111 7.60 -11.54 -2.60
N ASP A 112 6.83 -11.42 -3.66
CA ASP A 112 5.39 -11.20 -3.58
C ASP A 112 4.67 -12.31 -2.81
N LYS A 113 4.99 -13.58 -3.09
CA LYS A 113 4.44 -14.74 -2.36
C LYS A 113 4.80 -14.74 -0.88
N ILE A 114 6.03 -14.43 -0.54
CA ILE A 114 6.50 -14.39 0.86
C ILE A 114 5.76 -13.28 1.63
N VAL A 115 5.72 -12.09 1.08
CA VAL A 115 5.05 -10.94 1.72
C VAL A 115 3.56 -11.23 1.90
N PHE A 116 2.90 -11.68 0.85
CA PHE A 116 1.47 -11.98 0.91
C PHE A 116 1.14 -13.12 1.89
N GLY A 117 1.96 -14.17 1.91
CA GLY A 117 1.81 -15.28 2.87
C GLY A 117 1.89 -14.81 4.33
N ILE A 118 2.84 -13.94 4.65
CA ILE A 118 2.97 -13.37 5.99
C ILE A 118 1.79 -12.47 6.34
N LEU A 119 1.32 -11.65 5.41
CA LEU A 119 0.16 -10.79 5.61
C LEU A 119 -1.13 -11.59 5.83
N GLN A 120 -1.28 -12.73 5.16
CA GLN A 120 -2.40 -13.65 5.40
C GLN A 120 -2.36 -14.22 6.83
N GLU A 121 -1.19 -14.56 7.36
CA GLU A 121 -1.05 -15.02 8.75
C GLU A 121 -1.40 -13.90 9.74
N TYR A 122 -1.04 -12.66 9.46
CA TYR A 122 -1.42 -11.51 10.28
C TYR A 122 -2.93 -11.27 10.26
N ALA A 123 -3.58 -11.46 9.11
CA ALA A 123 -5.04 -11.38 9.02
C ALA A 123 -5.73 -12.50 9.83
N ARG A 124 -5.20 -13.72 9.79
CA ARG A 124 -5.72 -14.84 10.60
C ARG A 124 -5.56 -14.62 12.10
N SER A 125 -4.52 -13.89 12.52
CA SER A 125 -4.29 -13.54 13.93
C SER A 125 -5.02 -12.27 14.39
N ASN A 126 -5.90 -11.72 13.58
CA ASN A 126 -6.64 -10.47 13.81
C ASN A 126 -5.79 -9.21 13.96
N MET A 127 -4.54 -9.23 13.52
CA MET A 127 -3.70 -8.03 13.43
C MET A 127 -4.09 -7.14 12.25
N ILE A 128 -4.73 -7.71 11.25
CA ILE A 128 -5.28 -7.02 10.08
C ILE A 128 -6.74 -7.40 9.98
N GLU A 129 -7.64 -6.43 9.88
CA GLU A 129 -9.07 -6.67 9.78
C GLU A 129 -9.48 -7.21 8.42
N LYS A 130 -8.94 -6.62 7.35
CA LYS A 130 -9.25 -7.00 5.96
C LYS A 130 -8.04 -6.76 5.07
N ILE A 131 -7.89 -7.64 4.07
CA ILE A 131 -6.96 -7.46 2.96
C ILE A 131 -7.78 -7.37 1.67
N TYR A 132 -7.67 -6.23 0.99
CA TYR A 132 -8.21 -6.05 -0.35
C TYR A 132 -7.10 -6.38 -1.35
N LEU A 133 -7.27 -7.50 -2.04
CA LEU A 133 -6.31 -7.96 -3.04
C LEU A 133 -6.64 -7.32 -4.38
N VAL A 134 -5.71 -6.54 -4.91
CA VAL A 134 -5.84 -5.85 -6.19
C VAL A 134 -4.91 -6.46 -7.22
N SER A 135 -5.46 -6.89 -8.35
CA SER A 135 -4.69 -7.30 -9.52
C SER A 135 -4.75 -6.19 -10.58
N ASN A 136 -3.62 -5.65 -10.98
CA ASN A 136 -3.55 -4.65 -12.03
C ASN A 136 -4.18 -5.14 -13.34
N LYS A 137 -4.02 -6.42 -13.65
CA LYS A 137 -4.63 -7.05 -14.82
C LYS A 137 -6.16 -6.98 -14.80
N ASN A 138 -6.77 -7.21 -13.65
CA ASN A 138 -8.22 -7.10 -13.50
C ASN A 138 -8.68 -5.64 -13.59
N VAL A 139 -7.92 -4.72 -13.04
CA VAL A 139 -8.21 -3.28 -13.14
C VAL A 139 -8.09 -2.80 -14.58
N GLU A 140 -7.08 -3.25 -15.32
CA GLU A 140 -6.92 -2.96 -16.76
C GLU A 140 -8.16 -3.35 -17.57
N SER A 141 -8.75 -4.51 -17.27
CA SER A 141 -9.97 -4.96 -17.96
C SER A 141 -11.18 -4.07 -17.70
N ILE A 142 -11.22 -3.39 -16.56
CA ILE A 142 -12.29 -2.44 -16.19
C ILE A 142 -12.06 -1.09 -16.86
N VAL A 143 -10.82 -0.61 -16.90
CA VAL A 143 -10.44 0.68 -17.46
C VAL A 143 -10.60 0.70 -18.99
N GLY A 144 -10.34 -0.43 -19.67
CA GLY A 144 -10.42 -0.54 -21.13
C GLY A 144 -9.22 0.11 -21.84
N ASP A 145 -9.46 0.62 -23.06
CA ASP A 145 -8.42 1.25 -23.87
C ASP A 145 -8.05 2.63 -23.36
N VAL A 146 -6.86 2.73 -22.77
CA VAL A 146 -6.30 3.98 -22.25
C VAL A 146 -4.95 4.25 -22.91
N THR A 147 -4.63 5.52 -23.14
CA THR A 147 -3.31 5.90 -23.66
C THR A 147 -2.23 5.57 -22.63
N ILE A 148 -1.02 5.21 -23.11
CA ILE A 148 0.13 4.91 -22.25
C ILE A 148 0.40 6.04 -21.24
N LYS A 149 0.22 7.28 -21.65
CA LYS A 149 0.42 8.46 -20.80
C LYS A 149 -0.50 8.48 -19.57
N ASN A 150 -1.74 8.03 -19.70
CA ASN A 150 -2.76 8.09 -18.65
C ASN A 150 -2.99 6.73 -17.96
N TYR A 151 -2.26 5.71 -18.36
CA TYR A 151 -2.47 4.32 -17.91
C TYR A 151 -2.45 4.18 -16.38
N TRP A 152 -1.37 4.62 -15.74
CA TRP A 152 -1.23 4.50 -14.28
C TRP A 152 -2.20 5.40 -13.51
N ASP A 153 -2.48 6.60 -14.01
CA ASP A 153 -3.42 7.51 -13.38
C ASP A 153 -4.84 6.92 -13.38
N GLU A 154 -5.26 6.30 -14.48
CA GLU A 154 -6.56 5.64 -14.58
C GLU A 154 -6.66 4.40 -13.68
N ILE A 155 -5.63 3.56 -13.65
CA ILE A 155 -5.59 2.38 -12.78
C ILE A 155 -5.65 2.81 -11.30
N ASN A 156 -4.84 3.76 -10.91
CA ASN A 156 -4.81 4.26 -9.54
C ASN A 156 -6.13 4.89 -9.14
N ASN A 157 -6.78 5.62 -10.05
CA ASN A 157 -8.08 6.22 -9.82
C ASN A 157 -9.18 5.17 -9.63
N VAL A 158 -9.21 4.10 -10.41
CA VAL A 158 -10.17 3.00 -10.24
C VAL A 158 -9.99 2.34 -8.87
N ILE A 159 -8.76 2.07 -8.46
CA ILE A 159 -8.46 1.46 -7.16
C ILE A 159 -8.96 2.36 -6.02
N SER A 160 -8.59 3.63 -6.04
CA SER A 160 -8.94 4.57 -4.96
C SER A 160 -10.43 4.87 -4.89
N SER A 161 -11.09 5.08 -6.03
CA SER A 161 -12.52 5.35 -6.07
C SER A 161 -13.35 4.14 -5.66
N THR A 162 -12.95 2.94 -6.08
CA THR A 162 -13.61 1.68 -5.67
C THR A 162 -13.49 1.47 -4.17
N TYR A 163 -12.32 1.64 -3.61
CA TYR A 163 -12.12 1.52 -2.17
C TYR A 163 -12.91 2.59 -1.40
N HIS A 164 -12.93 3.82 -1.89
CA HIS A 164 -13.73 4.88 -1.28
C HIS A 164 -15.21 4.51 -1.24
N MET A 165 -15.76 4.00 -2.33
CA MET A 165 -17.14 3.53 -2.38
C MET A 165 -17.41 2.42 -1.36
N ILE A 166 -16.55 1.39 -1.32
CA ILE A 166 -16.67 0.30 -0.34
C ILE A 166 -16.69 0.87 1.09
N ASN A 167 -15.77 1.77 1.39
CA ASN A 167 -15.66 2.35 2.73
C ASN A 167 -16.86 3.20 3.12
N VAL A 168 -17.46 3.90 2.17
CA VAL A 168 -18.69 4.69 2.41
C VAL A 168 -19.90 3.77 2.65
N PHE A 169 -20.03 2.69 1.88
CA PHE A 169 -21.16 1.78 2.00
C PHE A 169 -21.06 0.81 3.20
N GLU A 170 -19.87 0.51 3.67
CA GLU A 170 -19.67 -0.31 4.88
C GLU A 170 -20.01 0.42 6.18
N LYS A 171 -20.10 1.71 6.13
CA LYS A 171 -20.50 2.58 7.25
C LYS A 171 -21.96 2.97 7.14
#